data_4b60008e4abe96077118998e4b4ab70d
#
_entry.id   4b60008e4abe96077118998e4b4ab70d
#
_cell.length_a   1.000
_cell.length_b   1.000
_cell.length_c   1.000
_cell.angle_alpha   90.00
_cell.angle_beta   90.00
_cell.angle_gamma   90.00
#
_symmetry.space_group_name_H-M   'P 1'
#
loop_
_entity.id
_entity.type
_entity.pdbx_description
1 polymer ?
#
loop_
_entity_poly.entity_id
_entity_poly.type
_entity_poly.pdbx_seq_one_letter_code
_entity_poly.pdbx_strand_id
1 'polypeptide(L)'
;QRDAGHEVAAVSLFDYHSPITERIENAGIKIYYMGKRPGPDLTMTGKLKRLFAAERPDAIHVHLNAVKYAVPAAHKNGIRCVYTVHNLAQRDASGISREMNRHFFKRKMATPVALSEKIKTSIAETYGLKESEIPTIFNGIDLSRCKAKSSYAIGERTELLHVGRFFPQKNHKGLIDAFKIIKQARPEATLRLLGDGSLLEETREYVRESGLEDSVIFEGAKADVYPYLSGADIFMLPSLYEGMPITLIEAMGSALPIVATAVGGVPDMLTDGQSARLTDCTPEAVAAAALELMGSEELRAKYGRAAKADAERFSAK
;
A
#
# COMPACT_ATOMS: atom_id res chain seq x y z
N GLN A 1 16.78 6.84 7.59
CA GLN A 1 17.03 7.39 8.95
C GLN A 1 18.46 7.06 9.41
N ARG A 2 18.87 5.79 9.39
CA ARG A 2 20.23 5.40 9.76
C ARG A 2 21.28 6.10 8.89
N ASP A 3 21.10 6.12 7.60
CA ASP A 3 22.01 6.78 6.64
C ASP A 3 22.02 8.31 6.82
N ALA A 4 21.01 8.86 7.48
CA ALA A 4 20.96 10.25 7.94
C ALA A 4 21.60 10.46 9.32
N GLY A 5 22.29 9.45 9.88
CA GLY A 5 23.02 9.54 11.14
C GLY A 5 22.17 9.29 12.41
N HIS A 6 20.92 8.82 12.27
CA HIS A 6 20.10 8.46 13.42
C HIS A 6 20.38 7.03 13.90
N GLU A 7 20.40 6.83 15.22
CA GLU A 7 20.32 5.51 15.81
C GLU A 7 18.88 4.99 15.68
N VAL A 8 18.71 3.82 15.09
CA VAL A 8 17.40 3.25 14.75
C VAL A 8 17.30 1.83 15.29
N ALA A 9 16.20 1.52 15.96
CA ALA A 9 15.81 0.17 16.31
C ALA A 9 14.37 -0.10 15.90
N ALA A 10 14.03 -1.36 15.67
CA ALA A 10 12.68 -1.79 15.37
C ALA A 10 12.10 -2.61 16.52
N VAL A 11 10.77 -2.57 16.69
CA VAL A 11 10.06 -3.40 17.67
C VAL A 11 8.97 -4.18 16.93
N SER A 12 9.09 -5.50 16.91
CA SER A 12 8.02 -6.40 16.48
C SER A 12 7.21 -6.83 17.71
N LEU A 13 5.90 -6.62 17.69
CA LEU A 13 5.05 -7.12 18.78
C LEU A 13 5.01 -8.63 18.83
N PHE A 14 5.06 -9.29 17.68
CA PHE A 14 5.03 -10.74 17.56
C PHE A 14 6.44 -11.32 17.39
N ASP A 15 6.59 -12.56 17.80
CA ASP A 15 7.81 -13.34 17.59
C ASP A 15 7.73 -14.01 16.21
N TYR A 16 7.82 -13.16 15.17
CA TYR A 16 7.66 -13.58 13.77
C TYR A 16 8.83 -13.07 12.93
N HIS A 17 9.56 -14.02 12.35
CA HIS A 17 10.66 -13.76 11.44
C HIS A 17 10.16 -13.83 9.99
N SER A 18 10.61 -12.90 9.18
CA SER A 18 10.20 -12.75 7.78
C SER A 18 11.35 -12.23 6.94
N PRO A 19 11.31 -12.31 5.62
CA PRO A 19 12.32 -11.69 4.76
C PRO A 19 12.51 -10.19 5.02
N ILE A 20 11.48 -9.50 5.54
CA ILE A 20 11.58 -8.08 5.92
C ILE A 20 12.42 -7.92 7.18
N THR A 21 12.16 -8.72 8.22
CA THR A 21 12.95 -8.66 9.47
C THR A 21 14.39 -9.04 9.22
N GLU A 22 14.67 -10.08 8.42
CA GLU A 22 16.03 -10.45 8.00
C GLU A 22 16.75 -9.31 7.28
N ARG A 23 16.07 -8.59 6.39
CA ARG A 23 16.64 -7.41 5.72
C ARG A 23 16.97 -6.29 6.69
N ILE A 24 16.14 -6.06 7.69
CA ILE A 24 16.35 -5.05 8.74
C ILE A 24 17.58 -5.43 9.59
N GLU A 25 17.68 -6.69 10.02
CA GLU A 25 18.80 -7.22 10.80
C GLU A 25 20.11 -7.20 9.99
N ASN A 26 20.08 -7.63 8.72
CA ASN A 26 21.22 -7.57 7.81
C ASN A 26 21.69 -6.12 7.51
N ALA A 27 20.79 -5.17 7.64
CA ALA A 27 21.15 -3.75 7.60
C ALA A 27 21.76 -3.25 8.92
N GLY A 28 21.97 -4.11 9.92
CA GLY A 28 22.55 -3.74 11.22
C GLY A 28 21.58 -3.00 12.14
N ILE A 29 20.27 -3.08 11.88
CA ILE A 29 19.24 -2.47 12.72
C ILE A 29 18.74 -3.53 13.73
N LYS A 30 18.86 -3.22 15.01
CA LYS A 30 18.39 -4.09 16.08
C LYS A 30 16.88 -4.23 16.08
N ILE A 31 16.37 -5.45 16.17
CA ILE A 31 14.94 -5.74 16.31
C ILE A 31 14.67 -6.33 17.70
N TYR A 32 13.67 -5.79 18.40
CA TYR A 32 13.15 -6.34 19.65
C TYR A 32 11.87 -7.11 19.37
N TYR A 33 11.89 -8.41 19.59
CA TYR A 33 10.71 -9.28 19.48
C TYR A 33 10.02 -9.38 20.85
N MET A 34 8.76 -8.97 20.94
CA MET A 34 8.04 -8.82 22.21
C MET A 34 7.24 -10.06 22.64
N GLY A 35 7.10 -11.05 21.75
CA GLY A 35 6.38 -12.31 22.03
C GLY A 35 4.91 -12.07 22.40
N LYS A 36 4.21 -11.20 21.69
CA LYS A 36 2.80 -10.91 21.91
C LYS A 36 1.94 -12.14 21.56
N ARG A 37 1.03 -12.51 22.46
CA ARG A 37 0.04 -13.56 22.21
C ARG A 37 -1.06 -13.08 21.26
N PRO A 38 -1.73 -14.00 20.53
CA PRO A 38 -2.94 -13.68 19.78
C PRO A 38 -4.00 -13.00 20.64
N GLY A 39 -4.78 -12.08 20.06
CA GLY A 39 -5.79 -11.34 20.81
C GLY A 39 -5.23 -10.17 21.66
N PRO A 40 -6.01 -9.61 22.59
CA PRO A 40 -5.57 -8.59 23.55
C PRO A 40 -4.49 -9.15 24.49
N ASP A 41 -3.41 -8.40 24.71
CA ASP A 41 -2.33 -8.76 25.62
C ASP A 41 -2.05 -7.60 26.59
N LEU A 42 -2.59 -7.70 27.80
CA LEU A 42 -2.50 -6.66 28.82
C LEU A 42 -1.06 -6.45 29.33
N THR A 43 -0.16 -7.43 29.15
CA THR A 43 1.25 -7.33 29.57
C THR A 43 2.09 -6.47 28.63
N MET A 44 1.65 -6.30 27.39
CA MET A 44 2.42 -5.69 26.30
C MET A 44 2.82 -4.24 26.61
N THR A 45 1.90 -3.43 27.11
CA THR A 45 2.20 -2.03 27.53
C THR A 45 3.30 -1.99 28.61
N GLY A 46 3.26 -2.92 29.56
CA GLY A 46 4.29 -3.03 30.61
C GLY A 46 5.65 -3.45 30.06
N LYS A 47 5.68 -4.39 29.11
CA LYS A 47 6.91 -4.82 28.43
C LYS A 47 7.52 -3.65 27.62
N LEU A 48 6.70 -2.97 26.81
CA LEU A 48 7.14 -1.81 26.03
C LEU A 48 7.61 -0.65 26.93
N LYS A 49 6.91 -0.40 28.06
CA LYS A 49 7.36 0.62 29.01
C LYS A 49 8.78 0.35 29.54
N ARG A 50 9.09 -0.91 29.90
CA ARG A 50 10.44 -1.31 30.35
C ARG A 50 11.49 -1.16 29.25
N LEU A 51 11.14 -1.60 28.03
CA LEU A 51 12.01 -1.44 26.87
C LEU A 51 12.33 0.04 26.61
N PHE A 52 11.33 0.89 26.56
CA PHE A 52 11.51 2.32 26.31
C PHE A 52 12.26 3.05 27.43
N ALA A 53 12.13 2.60 28.68
CA ALA A 53 12.91 3.12 29.79
C ALA A 53 14.41 2.72 29.70
N ALA A 54 14.71 1.55 29.15
CA ALA A 54 16.07 1.06 28.96
C ALA A 54 16.74 1.73 27.76
N GLU A 55 16.07 1.76 26.61
CA GLU A 55 16.61 2.25 25.33
C GLU A 55 16.55 3.78 25.19
N ARG A 56 15.65 4.45 25.92
CA ARG A 56 15.47 5.92 25.94
C ARG A 56 15.40 6.58 24.56
N PRO A 57 14.55 6.11 23.64
CA PRO A 57 14.46 6.73 22.33
C PRO A 57 13.89 8.17 22.45
N ASP A 58 14.38 9.10 21.62
CA ASP A 58 13.86 10.47 21.54
C ASP A 58 12.41 10.51 20.98
N ALA A 59 12.11 9.56 20.08
CA ALA A 59 10.79 9.42 19.46
C ALA A 59 10.50 7.98 19.08
N ILE A 60 9.22 7.63 19.05
CA ILE A 60 8.76 6.36 18.47
C ILE A 60 7.79 6.62 17.33
N HIS A 61 7.93 5.82 16.28
CA HIS A 61 6.99 5.79 15.16
C HIS A 61 6.19 4.49 15.22
N VAL A 62 4.88 4.61 15.29
CA VAL A 62 3.97 3.49 15.53
C VAL A 62 3.08 3.26 14.32
N HIS A 63 2.83 2.00 14.02
CA HIS A 63 1.97 1.57 12.92
C HIS A 63 0.88 0.61 13.41
N LEU A 64 -0.30 0.69 12.77
CA LEU A 64 -1.40 -0.25 12.93
C LEU A 64 -1.79 -0.48 14.42
N ASN A 65 -2.12 -1.73 14.75
CA ASN A 65 -2.60 -2.11 16.08
C ASN A 65 -1.57 -1.98 17.22
N ALA A 66 -0.32 -1.63 16.94
CA ALA A 66 0.68 -1.38 17.97
C ALA A 66 0.35 -0.13 18.81
N VAL A 67 -0.40 0.82 18.25
CA VAL A 67 -0.76 2.10 18.85
C VAL A 67 -1.33 1.95 20.28
N LYS A 68 -2.23 1.00 20.50
CA LYS A 68 -2.89 0.78 21.80
C LYS A 68 -1.95 0.35 22.93
N TYR A 69 -0.79 -0.20 22.61
CA TYR A 69 0.23 -0.62 23.58
C TYR A 69 1.39 0.38 23.68
N ALA A 70 1.84 0.86 22.51
CA ALA A 70 3.04 1.69 22.40
C ALA A 70 2.80 3.12 22.89
N VAL A 71 1.65 3.73 22.55
CA VAL A 71 1.36 5.13 22.94
C VAL A 71 1.29 5.31 24.46
N PRO A 72 0.56 4.46 25.23
CA PRO A 72 0.58 4.59 26.71
C PRO A 72 1.96 4.33 27.32
N ALA A 73 2.75 3.40 26.72
CA ALA A 73 4.11 3.13 27.18
C ALA A 73 5.06 4.30 26.92
N ALA A 74 4.99 4.92 25.74
CA ALA A 74 5.77 6.10 25.37
C ALA A 74 5.43 7.30 26.26
N HIS A 75 4.14 7.59 26.42
CA HIS A 75 3.66 8.70 27.21
C HIS A 75 4.15 8.65 28.67
N LYS A 76 4.15 7.46 29.28
CA LYS A 76 4.67 7.23 30.63
C LYS A 76 6.19 7.43 30.77
N ASN A 77 6.92 7.40 29.66
CA ASN A 77 8.36 7.63 29.60
C ASN A 77 8.71 9.03 29.04
N GLY A 78 7.71 9.89 28.78
CA GLY A 78 7.95 11.21 28.21
C GLY A 78 8.44 11.23 26.78
N ILE A 79 8.25 10.12 26.02
CA ILE A 79 8.76 9.93 24.67
C ILE A 79 7.75 10.46 23.66
N ARG A 80 8.22 11.19 22.65
CA ARG A 80 7.39 11.63 21.53
C ARG A 80 6.89 10.45 20.72
N CYS A 81 5.63 10.46 20.35
CA CYS A 81 5.00 9.38 19.61
C CYS A 81 4.34 9.90 18.34
N VAL A 82 4.65 9.27 17.21
CA VAL A 82 4.03 9.52 15.90
C VAL A 82 3.29 8.26 15.48
N TYR A 83 2.08 8.42 14.95
CA TYR A 83 1.26 7.31 14.42
C TYR A 83 0.86 7.57 12.97
N THR A 84 1.29 6.72 12.06
CA THR A 84 0.84 6.80 10.66
C THR A 84 -0.51 6.10 10.48
N VAL A 85 -1.48 6.85 9.98
CA VAL A 85 -2.80 6.36 9.60
C VAL A 85 -2.71 5.85 8.15
N HIS A 86 -2.78 4.52 7.99
CA HIS A 86 -2.52 3.87 6.70
C HIS A 86 -3.71 3.84 5.74
N ASN A 87 -4.90 4.23 6.20
CA ASN A 87 -6.12 4.24 5.40
C ASN A 87 -7.03 5.39 5.86
N LEU A 88 -8.21 5.54 5.26
CA LEU A 88 -9.23 6.42 5.84
C LEU A 88 -9.41 6.09 7.33
N ALA A 89 -9.47 7.10 8.19
CA ALA A 89 -9.47 6.91 9.65
C ALA A 89 -10.59 6.00 10.14
N GLN A 90 -11.75 5.98 9.44
CA GLN A 90 -12.88 5.12 9.74
C GLN A 90 -12.59 3.63 9.46
N ARG A 91 -11.62 3.32 8.58
CA ARG A 91 -11.18 1.96 8.22
C ARG A 91 -9.90 1.53 8.94
N ASP A 92 -9.06 2.50 9.34
CA ASP A 92 -7.82 2.25 10.07
C ASP A 92 -8.07 1.73 11.48
N ALA A 93 -9.11 2.23 12.14
CA ALA A 93 -9.54 1.78 13.46
C ALA A 93 -11.07 1.76 13.59
N SER A 94 -11.60 0.79 14.34
CA SER A 94 -13.03 0.64 14.61
C SER A 94 -13.30 0.41 16.09
N GLY A 95 -14.54 0.65 16.51
CA GLY A 95 -14.99 0.39 17.88
C GLY A 95 -14.07 1.03 18.95
N ILE A 96 -13.69 0.25 19.95
CA ILE A 96 -12.86 0.66 21.08
C ILE A 96 -11.50 1.21 20.61
N SER A 97 -10.90 0.63 19.57
CA SER A 97 -9.61 1.11 19.05
C SER A 97 -9.72 2.54 18.51
N ARG A 98 -10.85 2.90 17.87
CA ARG A 98 -11.10 4.26 17.37
C ARG A 98 -11.20 5.27 18.52
N GLU A 99 -11.92 4.91 19.60
CA GLU A 99 -12.04 5.77 20.77
C GLU A 99 -10.71 5.94 21.52
N MET A 100 -9.91 4.88 21.59
CA MET A 100 -8.55 4.96 22.13
C MET A 100 -7.69 5.93 21.31
N ASN A 101 -7.70 5.81 19.96
CA ASN A 101 -6.97 6.72 19.08
C ASN A 101 -7.44 8.16 19.27
N ARG A 102 -8.78 8.40 19.35
CA ARG A 102 -9.34 9.73 19.64
C ARG A 102 -8.80 10.30 20.93
N HIS A 103 -8.76 9.49 21.99
CA HIS A 103 -8.22 9.89 23.28
C HIS A 103 -6.74 10.27 23.16
N PHE A 104 -5.93 9.42 22.52
CA PHE A 104 -4.48 9.65 22.38
C PHE A 104 -4.17 10.92 21.60
N PHE A 105 -4.87 11.16 20.50
CA PHE A 105 -4.63 12.33 19.65
C PHE A 105 -5.09 13.63 20.34
N LYS A 106 -6.31 13.64 20.92
CA LYS A 106 -6.82 14.82 21.64
C LYS A 106 -5.98 15.18 22.87
N ARG A 107 -5.39 14.19 23.53
CA ARG A 107 -4.48 14.38 24.66
C ARG A 107 -3.03 14.62 24.25
N LYS A 108 -2.75 14.72 22.95
CA LYS A 108 -1.40 14.90 22.40
C LYS A 108 -0.39 13.83 22.87
N MET A 109 -0.89 12.63 23.19
CA MET A 109 -0.06 11.49 23.55
C MET A 109 0.62 10.88 22.30
N ALA A 110 0.02 11.07 21.13
CA ALA A 110 0.58 10.74 19.82
C ALA A 110 0.12 11.76 18.78
N THR A 111 0.98 12.04 17.80
CA THR A 111 0.66 12.87 16.64
C THR A 111 0.24 11.95 15.49
N PRO A 112 -1.02 12.03 14.98
CA PRO A 112 -1.41 11.30 13.80
C PRO A 112 -0.75 11.92 12.55
N VAL A 113 -0.25 11.09 11.67
CA VAL A 113 0.31 11.49 10.37
C VAL A 113 -0.57 10.91 9.27
N ALA A 114 -0.98 11.74 8.34
CA ALA A 114 -1.72 11.35 7.14
C ALA A 114 -0.78 11.01 6.00
N LEU A 115 -1.18 10.05 5.16
CA LEU A 115 -0.45 9.67 3.93
C LEU A 115 -0.96 10.42 2.69
N SER A 116 -2.08 11.17 2.80
CA SER A 116 -2.66 11.99 1.74
C SER A 116 -3.57 13.06 2.34
N GLU A 117 -3.95 14.07 1.55
CA GLU A 117 -4.88 15.11 2.01
C GLU A 117 -6.25 14.52 2.35
N LYS A 118 -6.73 13.57 1.57
CA LYS A 118 -7.99 12.86 1.84
C LYS A 118 -7.96 12.08 3.16
N ILE A 119 -6.84 11.45 3.49
CA ILE A 119 -6.65 10.78 4.79
C ILE A 119 -6.59 11.82 5.90
N LYS A 120 -5.93 12.96 5.71
CA LYS A 120 -5.88 14.07 6.68
C LYS A 120 -7.27 14.58 7.04
N THR A 121 -8.10 14.87 6.05
CA THR A 121 -9.51 15.27 6.28
C THR A 121 -10.26 14.18 7.04
N SER A 122 -10.10 12.90 6.66
CA SER A 122 -10.75 11.79 7.36
C SER A 122 -10.32 11.65 8.84
N ILE A 123 -9.05 11.95 9.15
CA ILE A 123 -8.53 11.99 10.53
C ILE A 123 -9.18 13.15 11.30
N ALA A 124 -9.20 14.35 10.70
CA ALA A 124 -9.79 15.53 11.31
C ALA A 124 -11.25 15.29 11.68
N GLU A 125 -12.05 14.82 10.73
CA GLU A 125 -13.47 14.51 10.93
C GLU A 125 -13.69 13.39 11.95
N THR A 126 -12.98 12.26 11.81
CA THR A 126 -13.19 11.07 12.66
C THR A 126 -12.83 11.34 14.12
N TYR A 127 -11.74 12.06 14.36
CA TYR A 127 -11.21 12.26 15.71
C TYR A 127 -11.52 13.64 16.27
N GLY A 128 -12.07 14.57 15.49
CA GLY A 128 -12.39 15.93 15.90
C GLY A 128 -11.12 16.73 16.18
N LEU A 129 -10.16 16.70 15.25
CA LEU A 129 -8.91 17.45 15.26
C LEU A 129 -8.95 18.56 14.20
N LYS A 130 -8.08 19.57 14.33
CA LYS A 130 -7.87 20.55 13.27
C LYS A 130 -6.91 19.98 12.22
N GLU A 131 -7.17 20.17 10.94
CA GLU A 131 -6.27 19.73 9.87
C GLU A 131 -4.85 20.30 10.01
N SER A 132 -4.71 21.53 10.53
CA SER A 132 -3.41 22.15 10.82
C SER A 132 -2.56 21.42 11.88
N GLU A 133 -3.17 20.53 12.67
CA GLU A 133 -2.48 19.70 13.68
C GLU A 133 -2.07 18.33 13.12
N ILE A 134 -2.42 18.02 11.84
CA ILE A 134 -2.19 16.73 11.21
C ILE A 134 -1.19 16.90 10.05
N PRO A 135 0.08 16.56 10.24
CA PRO A 135 1.04 16.58 9.14
C PRO A 135 0.67 15.53 8.07
N THR A 136 0.87 15.89 6.81
CA THR A 136 0.81 14.96 5.69
C THR A 136 2.24 14.58 5.30
N ILE A 137 2.56 13.28 5.36
CA ILE A 137 3.86 12.72 4.96
C ILE A 137 3.58 11.52 4.07
N PHE A 138 3.87 11.63 2.79
CA PHE A 138 3.65 10.60 1.80
C PHE A 138 4.53 9.36 2.06
N ASN A 139 4.04 8.19 1.69
CA ASN A 139 4.91 7.03 1.55
C ASN A 139 5.96 7.33 0.48
N GLY A 140 7.19 6.98 0.75
CA GLY A 140 8.29 7.12 -0.18
C GLY A 140 8.94 5.78 -0.50
N ILE A 141 9.45 5.66 -1.74
CA ILE A 141 10.26 4.52 -2.18
C ILE A 141 11.58 5.00 -2.79
N ASP A 142 12.54 4.10 -2.89
CA ASP A 142 13.73 4.35 -3.68
C ASP A 142 13.42 4.18 -5.18
N LEU A 143 13.12 5.30 -5.84
CA LEU A 143 12.79 5.33 -7.26
C LEU A 143 13.94 4.87 -8.16
N SER A 144 15.19 4.83 -7.69
CA SER A 144 16.32 4.31 -8.48
C SER A 144 16.19 2.82 -8.79
N ARG A 145 15.36 2.10 -8.04
CA ARG A 145 15.04 0.70 -8.29
C ARG A 145 14.01 0.52 -9.41
N CYS A 146 13.25 1.55 -9.75
CA CYS A 146 12.25 1.50 -10.79
C CYS A 146 12.91 1.63 -12.16
N LYS A 147 12.83 0.57 -12.97
CA LYS A 147 13.31 0.60 -14.34
C LYS A 147 12.19 1.11 -15.25
N ALA A 148 12.35 2.32 -15.75
CA ALA A 148 11.34 2.92 -16.63
C ALA A 148 11.16 2.14 -17.91
N LYS A 149 9.91 1.96 -18.34
CA LYS A 149 9.54 1.36 -19.62
C LYS A 149 10.08 2.23 -20.77
N SER A 150 10.74 1.61 -21.74
CA SER A 150 11.36 2.29 -22.90
C SER A 150 10.49 2.25 -24.15
N SER A 151 9.58 1.29 -24.24
CA SER A 151 8.64 1.11 -25.35
C SER A 151 7.23 0.87 -24.83
N TYR A 152 6.24 1.38 -25.53
CA TYR A 152 4.82 1.21 -25.24
C TYR A 152 4.08 0.43 -26.33
N ALA A 153 4.81 -0.08 -27.32
CA ALA A 153 4.26 -1.01 -28.30
C ALA A 153 3.85 -2.31 -27.61
N ILE A 154 2.65 -2.78 -27.90
CA ILE A 154 2.16 -4.09 -27.46
C ILE A 154 2.53 -5.09 -28.56
N GLY A 155 3.13 -6.21 -28.16
CA GLY A 155 3.44 -7.32 -29.06
C GLY A 155 2.20 -8.18 -29.40
N GLU A 156 2.45 -9.45 -29.71
CA GLU A 156 1.38 -10.41 -30.01
C GLU A 156 0.46 -10.70 -28.80
N ARG A 157 0.94 -10.43 -27.59
CA ARG A 157 0.20 -10.60 -26.32
C ARG A 157 0.26 -9.31 -25.51
N THR A 158 -0.84 -8.98 -24.83
CA THR A 158 -0.89 -7.89 -23.86
C THR A 158 -0.84 -8.45 -22.47
N GLU A 159 0.14 -8.04 -21.67
CA GLU A 159 0.24 -8.44 -20.27
C GLU A 159 -0.30 -7.34 -19.33
N LEU A 160 -1.41 -7.64 -18.67
CA LEU A 160 -1.94 -6.87 -17.57
C LEU A 160 -1.33 -7.36 -16.26
N LEU A 161 -0.90 -6.44 -15.38
CA LEU A 161 -0.24 -6.78 -14.13
C LEU A 161 -1.01 -6.21 -12.93
N HIS A 162 -1.24 -7.05 -11.93
CA HIS A 162 -1.68 -6.61 -10.60
C HIS A 162 -0.69 -7.09 -9.54
N VAL A 163 -0.33 -6.17 -8.63
CA VAL A 163 0.53 -6.49 -7.47
C VAL A 163 -0.20 -6.09 -6.20
N GLY A 164 -0.58 -7.08 -5.40
CA GLY A 164 -1.32 -6.82 -4.17
C GLY A 164 -1.61 -8.09 -3.36
N ARG A 165 -1.84 -7.91 -2.06
CA ARG A 165 -2.23 -9.02 -1.19
C ARG A 165 -3.64 -9.49 -1.53
N PHE A 166 -3.86 -10.79 -1.53
CA PHE A 166 -5.18 -11.39 -1.75
C PHE A 166 -6.09 -11.20 -0.52
N PHE A 167 -6.58 -9.97 -0.38
CA PHE A 167 -7.53 -9.53 0.65
C PHE A 167 -8.69 -8.77 0.02
N PRO A 168 -9.85 -8.66 0.70
CA PRO A 168 -11.04 -8.00 0.15
C PRO A 168 -10.77 -6.59 -0.39
N GLN A 169 -9.83 -5.87 0.23
CA GLN A 169 -9.42 -4.53 -0.19
C GLN A 169 -9.00 -4.46 -1.66
N LYS A 170 -8.25 -5.45 -2.15
CA LYS A 170 -7.66 -5.45 -3.50
C LYS A 170 -8.61 -5.89 -4.59
N ASN A 171 -9.80 -6.39 -4.21
CA ASN A 171 -10.91 -6.69 -5.13
C ASN A 171 -10.51 -7.61 -6.29
N HIS A 172 -9.83 -8.72 -5.99
CA HIS A 172 -9.40 -9.68 -7.02
C HIS A 172 -10.59 -10.23 -7.81
N LYS A 173 -11.73 -10.47 -7.15
CA LYS A 173 -12.94 -10.91 -7.85
C LYS A 173 -13.37 -9.90 -8.91
N GLY A 174 -13.48 -8.62 -8.58
CA GLY A 174 -13.82 -7.58 -9.55
C GLY A 174 -12.78 -7.43 -10.65
N LEU A 175 -11.49 -7.68 -10.35
CA LEU A 175 -10.43 -7.73 -11.37
C LEU A 175 -10.64 -8.88 -12.35
N ILE A 176 -10.97 -10.08 -11.87
CA ILE A 176 -11.26 -11.23 -12.74
C ILE A 176 -12.52 -10.97 -13.58
N ASP A 177 -13.57 -10.38 -13.01
CA ASP A 177 -14.76 -9.99 -13.76
C ASP A 177 -14.44 -8.97 -14.87
N ALA A 178 -13.62 -7.95 -14.57
CA ALA A 178 -13.12 -7.02 -15.59
C ALA A 178 -12.27 -7.74 -16.65
N PHE A 179 -11.42 -8.67 -16.24
CA PHE A 179 -10.57 -9.43 -17.16
C PHE A 179 -11.39 -10.34 -18.08
N LYS A 180 -12.52 -10.90 -17.62
CA LYS A 180 -13.48 -11.64 -18.50
C LYS A 180 -13.95 -10.77 -19.67
N ILE A 181 -14.31 -9.52 -19.40
CA ILE A 181 -14.75 -8.57 -20.43
C ILE A 181 -13.58 -8.26 -21.37
N ILE A 182 -12.39 -8.01 -20.83
CA ILE A 182 -11.19 -7.74 -21.62
C ILE A 182 -10.87 -8.93 -22.52
N LYS A 183 -10.90 -10.16 -21.99
CA LYS A 183 -10.57 -11.39 -22.71
C LYS A 183 -11.53 -11.67 -23.86
N GLN A 184 -12.81 -11.31 -23.73
CA GLN A 184 -13.79 -11.40 -24.82
C GLN A 184 -13.44 -10.45 -25.98
N ALA A 185 -12.96 -9.25 -25.70
CA ALA A 185 -12.59 -8.26 -26.71
C ALA A 185 -11.15 -8.43 -27.24
N ARG A 186 -10.27 -9.01 -26.45
CA ARG A 186 -8.83 -9.21 -26.70
C ARG A 186 -8.41 -10.62 -26.27
N PRO A 187 -8.65 -11.64 -27.09
CA PRO A 187 -8.34 -13.03 -26.75
C PRO A 187 -6.86 -13.30 -26.42
N GLU A 188 -5.95 -12.48 -26.91
CA GLU A 188 -4.51 -12.55 -26.63
C GLU A 188 -4.09 -12.00 -25.26
N ALA A 189 -4.99 -11.33 -24.55
CA ALA A 189 -4.66 -10.72 -23.25
C ALA A 189 -4.35 -11.77 -22.18
N THR A 190 -3.37 -11.46 -21.33
CA THR A 190 -3.01 -12.22 -20.12
C THR A 190 -3.07 -11.33 -18.89
N LEU A 191 -3.39 -11.90 -17.74
CA LEU A 191 -3.40 -11.22 -16.45
C LEU A 191 -2.43 -11.91 -15.50
N ARG A 192 -1.43 -11.18 -15.04
CA ARG A 192 -0.46 -11.66 -14.06
C ARG A 192 -0.77 -11.07 -12.69
N LEU A 193 -0.87 -11.95 -11.69
CA LEU A 193 -1.21 -11.62 -10.31
C LEU A 193 -0.04 -11.94 -9.39
N LEU A 194 0.52 -10.92 -8.73
CA LEU A 194 1.57 -11.05 -7.73
C LEU A 194 1.01 -10.78 -6.33
N GLY A 195 1.27 -11.66 -5.42
CA GLY A 195 0.91 -11.52 -4.02
C GLY A 195 0.52 -12.84 -3.37
N ASP A 196 0.13 -12.74 -2.11
CA ASP A 196 -0.38 -13.81 -1.28
C ASP A 196 -1.45 -13.26 -0.34
N GLY A 197 -2.25 -14.11 0.26
CA GLY A 197 -3.28 -13.69 1.22
C GLY A 197 -4.42 -14.68 1.35
N SER A 198 -5.34 -14.36 2.27
CA SER A 198 -6.43 -15.29 2.65
C SER A 198 -7.43 -15.61 1.53
N LEU A 199 -7.48 -14.80 0.46
CA LEU A 199 -8.38 -15.01 -0.67
C LEU A 199 -7.68 -15.64 -1.89
N LEU A 200 -6.41 -16.07 -1.78
CA LEU A 200 -5.67 -16.61 -2.91
C LEU A 200 -6.35 -17.85 -3.50
N GLU A 201 -6.66 -18.83 -2.69
CA GLU A 201 -7.27 -20.08 -3.16
C GLU A 201 -8.70 -19.89 -3.67
N GLU A 202 -9.48 -19.02 -3.02
CA GLU A 202 -10.81 -18.62 -3.50
C GLU A 202 -10.71 -17.93 -4.87
N THR A 203 -9.70 -17.10 -5.08
CA THR A 203 -9.47 -16.43 -6.37
C THR A 203 -9.06 -17.42 -7.46
N ARG A 204 -8.22 -18.43 -7.14
CA ARG A 204 -7.85 -19.49 -8.08
C ARG A 204 -9.06 -20.29 -8.53
N GLU A 205 -9.93 -20.65 -7.57
CA GLU A 205 -11.16 -21.35 -7.87
C GLU A 205 -12.06 -20.51 -8.78
N TYR A 206 -12.23 -19.22 -8.47
CA TYR A 206 -13.03 -18.31 -9.28
C TYR A 206 -12.49 -18.13 -10.72
N VAL A 207 -11.18 -18.15 -10.91
CA VAL A 207 -10.53 -18.14 -12.24
C VAL A 207 -10.88 -19.41 -13.00
N ARG A 208 -10.85 -20.58 -12.36
CA ARG A 208 -11.20 -21.87 -12.94
C ARG A 208 -12.67 -21.93 -13.36
N GLU A 209 -13.58 -21.55 -12.46
CA GLU A 209 -15.00 -21.47 -12.74
C GLU A 209 -15.34 -20.50 -13.88
N SER A 210 -14.46 -19.52 -14.08
CA SER A 210 -14.57 -18.52 -15.16
C SER A 210 -13.96 -18.97 -16.49
N GLY A 211 -13.28 -20.12 -16.54
CA GLY A 211 -12.59 -20.63 -17.75
C GLY A 211 -11.41 -19.75 -18.19
N LEU A 212 -10.68 -19.17 -17.23
CA LEU A 212 -9.58 -18.23 -17.48
C LEU A 212 -8.20 -18.78 -17.10
N GLU A 213 -8.07 -20.08 -16.79
CA GLU A 213 -6.84 -20.69 -16.26
C GLU A 213 -5.63 -20.50 -17.18
N ASP A 214 -5.84 -20.58 -18.48
CA ASP A 214 -4.76 -20.41 -19.47
C ASP A 214 -4.32 -18.95 -19.66
N SER A 215 -5.04 -18.00 -19.05
CA SER A 215 -4.84 -16.56 -19.27
C SER A 215 -4.55 -15.78 -18.00
N VAL A 216 -4.76 -16.37 -16.82
CA VAL A 216 -4.46 -15.77 -15.52
C VAL A 216 -3.30 -16.49 -14.86
N ILE A 217 -2.21 -15.77 -14.62
CA ILE A 217 -0.96 -16.31 -14.09
C ILE A 217 -0.80 -15.87 -12.63
N PHE A 218 -0.72 -16.83 -11.72
CA PHE A 218 -0.47 -16.58 -10.29
C PHE A 218 1.00 -16.78 -9.96
N GLU A 219 1.71 -15.70 -9.69
CA GLU A 219 3.15 -15.71 -9.37
C GLU A 219 3.46 -15.96 -7.89
N GLY A 220 2.48 -15.81 -7.02
CA GLY A 220 2.71 -15.79 -5.58
C GLY A 220 3.37 -14.50 -5.09
N ALA A 221 3.76 -14.47 -3.82
CA ALA A 221 4.48 -13.34 -3.24
C ALA A 221 5.93 -13.27 -3.80
N LYS A 222 6.34 -12.08 -4.22
CA LYS A 222 7.70 -11.82 -4.71
C LYS A 222 8.39 -10.77 -3.84
N ALA A 223 9.64 -11.02 -3.50
CA ALA A 223 10.48 -10.06 -2.78
C ALA A 223 10.91 -8.88 -3.67
N ASP A 224 10.98 -9.11 -4.98
CA ASP A 224 11.31 -8.10 -5.99
C ASP A 224 10.22 -8.09 -7.08
N VAL A 225 9.49 -6.98 -7.18
CA VAL A 225 8.41 -6.80 -8.15
C VAL A 225 8.85 -6.05 -9.40
N TYR A 226 10.02 -5.42 -9.40
CA TYR A 226 10.48 -4.56 -10.48
C TYR A 226 10.66 -5.27 -11.83
N PRO A 227 11.13 -6.54 -11.91
CA PRO A 227 11.18 -7.27 -13.19
C PRO A 227 9.80 -7.44 -13.83
N TYR A 228 8.76 -7.67 -13.01
CA TYR A 228 7.38 -7.79 -13.49
C TYR A 228 6.81 -6.45 -13.95
N LEU A 229 7.07 -5.38 -13.18
CA LEU A 229 6.65 -4.02 -13.56
C LEU A 229 7.28 -3.59 -14.89
N SER A 230 8.56 -3.88 -15.12
CA SER A 230 9.22 -3.52 -16.38
C SER A 230 8.78 -4.37 -17.58
N GLY A 231 8.28 -5.58 -17.36
CA GLY A 231 7.81 -6.50 -18.40
C GLY A 231 6.34 -6.29 -18.80
N ALA A 232 5.51 -5.77 -17.90
CA ALA A 232 4.08 -5.61 -18.14
C ALA A 232 3.75 -4.46 -19.09
N ASP A 233 2.54 -4.50 -19.69
CA ASP A 233 2.04 -3.44 -20.56
C ASP A 233 1.16 -2.45 -19.85
N ILE A 234 0.30 -2.90 -18.91
CA ILE A 234 -0.63 -2.06 -18.15
C ILE A 234 -0.68 -2.56 -16.70
N PHE A 235 -0.58 -1.64 -15.74
CA PHE A 235 -0.79 -1.92 -14.33
C PHE A 235 -2.24 -1.73 -13.93
N MET A 236 -2.82 -2.71 -13.21
CA MET A 236 -4.22 -2.73 -12.80
C MET A 236 -4.34 -2.63 -11.28
N LEU A 237 -5.06 -1.63 -10.75
CA LEU A 237 -5.33 -1.49 -9.32
C LEU A 237 -6.82 -1.24 -9.05
N PRO A 238 -7.68 -2.27 -9.12
CA PRO A 238 -9.15 -2.15 -8.98
C PRO A 238 -9.62 -2.18 -7.53
N SER A 239 -8.82 -1.66 -6.62
CA SER A 239 -9.04 -1.74 -5.17
C SER A 239 -10.35 -1.07 -4.75
N LEU A 240 -11.00 -1.61 -3.71
CA LEU A 240 -12.21 -1.02 -3.11
C LEU A 240 -11.89 0.18 -2.20
N TYR A 241 -10.70 0.22 -1.65
CA TYR A 241 -10.18 1.33 -0.84
C TYR A 241 -8.66 1.26 -0.73
N GLU A 242 -8.02 2.42 -0.68
CA GLU A 242 -6.57 2.55 -0.53
C GLU A 242 -6.23 3.71 0.41
N GLY A 243 -5.10 3.58 1.08
CA GLY A 243 -4.44 4.73 1.68
C GLY A 243 -3.54 5.40 0.65
N MET A 244 -2.28 5.00 0.64
CA MET A 244 -1.29 5.36 -0.37
C MET A 244 -0.54 4.06 -0.75
N PRO A 245 -0.99 3.36 -1.81
CA PRO A 245 -0.43 2.05 -2.16
C PRO A 245 0.98 2.16 -2.72
N ILE A 246 1.94 1.51 -2.06
CA ILE A 246 3.34 1.50 -2.49
C ILE A 246 3.48 0.89 -3.90
N THR A 247 2.74 -0.17 -4.19
CA THR A 247 2.76 -0.82 -5.52
C THR A 247 2.33 0.12 -6.65
N LEU A 248 1.50 1.11 -6.35
CA LEU A 248 1.15 2.16 -7.31
C LEU A 248 2.33 3.10 -7.56
N ILE A 249 3.07 3.50 -6.51
CA ILE A 249 4.28 4.32 -6.66
C ILE A 249 5.34 3.56 -7.47
N GLU A 250 5.49 2.25 -7.23
CA GLU A 250 6.41 1.39 -7.98
C GLU A 250 6.02 1.30 -9.47
N ALA A 251 4.73 1.16 -9.78
CA ALA A 251 4.23 1.18 -11.16
C ALA A 251 4.43 2.54 -11.83
N MET A 252 4.15 3.63 -11.13
CA MET A 252 4.41 5.00 -11.58
C MET A 252 5.90 5.21 -11.88
N GLY A 253 6.78 4.87 -10.94
CA GLY A 253 8.24 4.98 -11.11
C GLY A 253 8.77 4.15 -12.28
N SER A 254 8.12 3.02 -12.57
CA SER A 254 8.42 2.15 -13.72
C SER A 254 7.84 2.66 -15.05
N ALA A 255 7.20 3.84 -15.05
CA ALA A 255 6.55 4.44 -16.21
C ALA A 255 5.48 3.55 -16.85
N LEU A 256 4.79 2.70 -16.07
CA LEU A 256 3.69 1.90 -16.58
C LEU A 256 2.44 2.74 -16.83
N PRO A 257 1.68 2.48 -17.90
CA PRO A 257 0.31 2.93 -18.03
C PRO A 257 -0.53 2.28 -16.91
N ILE A 258 -1.39 3.07 -16.26
CA ILE A 258 -2.10 2.64 -15.07
C ILE A 258 -3.60 2.77 -15.26
N VAL A 259 -4.33 1.71 -14.90
CA VAL A 259 -5.77 1.72 -14.64
C VAL A 259 -5.97 1.50 -13.15
N ALA A 260 -6.60 2.44 -12.45
CA ALA A 260 -6.85 2.33 -11.03
C ALA A 260 -8.24 2.87 -10.66
N THR A 261 -8.80 2.35 -9.57
CA THR A 261 -10.03 2.92 -9.02
C THR A 261 -9.76 4.22 -8.27
N ALA A 262 -10.66 5.21 -8.41
CA ALA A 262 -10.54 6.55 -7.79
C ALA A 262 -10.88 6.51 -6.30
N VAL A 263 -10.20 5.67 -5.51
CA VAL A 263 -10.50 5.44 -4.09
C VAL A 263 -9.37 5.93 -3.18
N GLY A 264 -9.74 6.37 -1.98
CA GLY A 264 -8.79 6.77 -0.94
C GLY A 264 -7.81 7.83 -1.43
N GLY A 265 -6.52 7.60 -1.27
CA GLY A 265 -5.45 8.50 -1.69
C GLY A 265 -5.01 8.35 -3.15
N VAL A 266 -5.60 7.45 -3.95
CA VAL A 266 -5.23 7.28 -5.36
C VAL A 266 -5.39 8.56 -6.18
N PRO A 267 -6.50 9.36 -6.05
CA PRO A 267 -6.64 10.64 -6.75
C PRO A 267 -5.64 11.73 -6.32
N ASP A 268 -5.00 11.57 -5.15
CA ASP A 268 -3.93 12.49 -4.72
C ASP A 268 -2.59 12.14 -5.39
N MET A 269 -2.48 10.93 -5.95
CA MET A 269 -1.27 10.41 -6.60
C MET A 269 -1.29 10.59 -8.11
N LEU A 270 -2.44 10.38 -8.76
CA LEU A 270 -2.63 10.32 -10.19
C LEU A 270 -3.82 11.19 -10.64
N THR A 271 -3.74 11.72 -11.85
CA THR A 271 -4.81 12.51 -12.45
C THR A 271 -5.43 11.77 -13.63
N ASP A 272 -6.76 11.56 -13.59
CA ASP A 272 -7.49 10.90 -14.67
C ASP A 272 -7.30 11.62 -16.02
N GLY A 273 -7.09 10.84 -17.09
CA GLY A 273 -6.87 11.35 -18.44
C GLY A 273 -5.53 12.06 -18.66
N GLN A 274 -4.67 12.15 -17.64
CA GLN A 274 -3.34 12.77 -17.70
C GLN A 274 -2.21 11.77 -17.38
N SER A 275 -2.22 11.19 -16.18
CA SER A 275 -1.19 10.24 -15.73
C SER A 275 -1.74 8.83 -15.49
N ALA A 276 -3.06 8.62 -15.57
CA ALA A 276 -3.72 7.32 -15.49
C ALA A 276 -5.12 7.37 -16.07
N ARG A 277 -5.76 6.19 -16.16
CA ARG A 277 -7.23 6.09 -16.20
C ARG A 277 -7.74 5.74 -14.81
N LEU A 278 -8.46 6.67 -14.22
CA LEU A 278 -9.13 6.48 -12.94
C LEU A 278 -10.61 6.14 -13.16
N THR A 279 -11.09 5.08 -12.52
CA THR A 279 -12.44 4.55 -12.70
C THR A 279 -13.18 4.44 -11.38
N ASP A 280 -14.47 4.16 -11.42
CA ASP A 280 -15.16 3.55 -10.29
C ASP A 280 -14.75 2.07 -10.12
N CYS A 281 -15.33 1.39 -9.11
CA CYS A 281 -14.96 0.01 -8.76
C CYS A 281 -15.72 -1.05 -9.59
N THR A 282 -16.50 -0.66 -10.62
CA THR A 282 -17.25 -1.64 -11.43
C THR A 282 -16.32 -2.37 -12.41
N PRO A 283 -16.50 -3.67 -12.62
CA PRO A 283 -15.71 -4.41 -13.59
C PRO A 283 -15.77 -3.83 -15.00
N GLU A 284 -16.93 -3.32 -15.39
CA GLU A 284 -17.18 -2.71 -16.71
C GLU A 284 -16.32 -1.46 -16.92
N ALA A 285 -16.26 -0.55 -15.92
CA ALA A 285 -15.46 0.66 -16.00
C ALA A 285 -13.96 0.34 -16.02
N VAL A 286 -13.50 -0.61 -15.19
CA VAL A 286 -12.12 -1.07 -15.17
C VAL A 286 -11.73 -1.71 -16.50
N ALA A 287 -12.61 -2.55 -17.07
CA ALA A 287 -12.36 -3.19 -18.37
C ALA A 287 -12.33 -2.16 -19.50
N ALA A 288 -13.27 -1.22 -19.54
CA ALA A 288 -13.31 -0.17 -20.58
C ALA A 288 -12.02 0.67 -20.57
N ALA A 289 -11.54 1.08 -19.39
CA ALA A 289 -10.29 1.82 -19.25
C ALA A 289 -9.07 1.01 -19.71
N ALA A 290 -9.02 -0.29 -19.39
CA ALA A 290 -7.94 -1.15 -19.86
C ALA A 290 -7.97 -1.32 -21.39
N LEU A 291 -9.14 -1.56 -21.98
CA LEU A 291 -9.30 -1.69 -23.43
C LEU A 291 -8.95 -0.40 -24.17
N GLU A 292 -9.28 0.77 -23.62
CA GLU A 292 -8.83 2.06 -24.16
C GLU A 292 -7.31 2.14 -24.23
N LEU A 293 -6.61 1.79 -23.15
CA LEU A 293 -5.14 1.76 -23.15
C LEU A 293 -4.56 0.67 -24.06
N MET A 294 -5.19 -0.49 -24.13
CA MET A 294 -4.76 -1.54 -25.07
C MET A 294 -4.86 -1.08 -26.52
N GLY A 295 -5.84 -0.25 -26.85
CA GLY A 295 -6.10 0.26 -28.20
C GLY A 295 -5.18 1.40 -28.65
N SER A 296 -4.42 2.06 -27.74
CA SER A 296 -3.65 3.25 -28.10
C SER A 296 -2.26 3.28 -27.47
N GLU A 297 -1.23 3.10 -28.28
CA GLU A 297 0.17 3.27 -27.87
C GLU A 297 0.45 4.69 -27.39
N GLU A 298 -0.16 5.69 -28.04
CA GLU A 298 0.00 7.09 -27.69
C GLU A 298 -0.49 7.38 -26.27
N LEU A 299 -1.67 6.86 -25.90
CA LEU A 299 -2.21 7.00 -24.53
C LEU A 299 -1.35 6.27 -23.52
N ARG A 300 -0.87 5.04 -23.83
CA ARG A 300 0.04 4.33 -22.93
C ARG A 300 1.31 5.11 -22.71
N ALA A 301 1.91 5.66 -23.77
CA ALA A 301 3.12 6.47 -23.67
C ALA A 301 2.89 7.79 -22.89
N LYS A 302 1.78 8.46 -23.15
CA LYS A 302 1.40 9.69 -22.45
C LYS A 302 1.27 9.42 -20.95
N TYR A 303 0.43 8.45 -20.57
CA TYR A 303 0.12 8.21 -19.15
C TYR A 303 1.31 7.60 -18.40
N GLY A 304 2.05 6.68 -19.01
CA GLY A 304 3.23 6.11 -18.36
C GLY A 304 4.32 7.16 -18.07
N ARG A 305 4.59 8.08 -19.01
CA ARG A 305 5.56 9.16 -18.78
C ARG A 305 5.07 10.16 -17.74
N ALA A 306 3.79 10.52 -17.77
CA ALA A 306 3.21 11.44 -16.80
C ALA A 306 3.18 10.80 -15.40
N ALA A 307 2.79 9.52 -15.28
CA ALA A 307 2.84 8.80 -14.01
C ALA A 307 4.25 8.77 -13.41
N LYS A 308 5.28 8.55 -14.25
CA LYS A 308 6.67 8.62 -13.79
C LYS A 308 7.05 10.00 -13.25
N ALA A 309 6.63 11.08 -13.94
CA ALA A 309 6.88 12.43 -13.46
C ALA A 309 6.17 12.70 -12.10
N ASP A 310 4.93 12.23 -11.96
CA ASP A 310 4.19 12.31 -10.70
C ASP A 310 4.86 11.50 -9.57
N ALA A 311 5.54 10.38 -9.89
CA ALA A 311 6.22 9.54 -8.91
C ALA A 311 7.35 10.26 -8.15
N GLU A 312 7.96 11.28 -8.73
CA GLU A 312 9.06 12.04 -8.09
C GLU A 312 8.65 12.66 -6.75
N ARG A 313 7.36 12.97 -6.58
CA ARG A 313 6.80 13.46 -5.31
C ARG A 313 6.88 12.44 -4.17
N PHE A 314 7.08 11.18 -4.50
CA PHE A 314 7.13 10.03 -3.59
C PHE A 314 8.53 9.41 -3.52
N SER A 315 9.57 10.16 -3.88
CA SER A 315 10.96 9.74 -3.69
C SER A 315 11.32 9.74 -2.22
N ALA A 316 11.93 8.66 -1.74
CA ALA A 316 12.45 8.56 -0.38
C ALA A 316 13.84 9.24 -0.19
N LYS A 317 14.37 9.88 -1.23
CA LYS A 317 15.65 10.63 -1.22
C LYS A 317 15.44 12.07 -0.88
#